data_e012df8b2a496d3ff7393f3f69ad65b5
#
_entry.id   e012df8b2a496d3ff7393f3f69ad65b5
#
_cell.length_a   1.000
_cell.length_b   1.000
_cell.length_c   1.000
_cell.angle_alpha   90.00
_cell.angle_beta   90.00
_cell.angle_gamma   90.00
#
_symmetry.space_group_name_H-M   'P 1'
#
loop_
_entity.id
_entity.type
_entity.pdbx_description
1 polymer ?
#
loop_
_entity_poly.entity_id
_entity_poly.type
_entity_poly.pdbx_seq_one_letter_code
_entity_poly.pdbx_strand_id
1 'polypeptide(L)'
;VPVSIPPALDAQRGNGPDWAGWLDRLPRLAADVVEEWGLTPDGESMHGACSLVLPVRTTGRAPAVLKLTYDGDDESEHEGLALQRWGGRGVVRLLRADPHRRALLLERLHTEDLSDLWDVEACEVVGGLYSRLHVPALPQLRTLTSYVARWTDDLQRMPRNAPIPRRLVEQATALARSFVVDDASTGTMIHGDLHYANVLSADREPWLVIDPKPMSGDPTTSRRRCCGTGGTSWPATSAAACADASTRWSTPPASTRTAPATGSWCGW
;
A
#
# COMPACT_ATOMS: atom_id res chain seq x y z
N VAL A 1 9.38 -7.18 28.38
CA VAL A 1 8.79 -5.83 28.53
C VAL A 1 7.34 -5.93 28.05
N PRO A 2 6.34 -5.47 28.82
CA PRO A 2 4.95 -5.52 28.39
C PRO A 2 4.78 -4.63 27.14
N VAL A 3 4.23 -5.21 26.09
CA VAL A 3 3.88 -4.48 24.87
C VAL A 3 2.55 -3.79 25.12
N SER A 4 2.49 -2.47 25.00
CA SER A 4 1.25 -1.70 25.12
C SER A 4 0.55 -1.60 23.76
N ILE A 5 -0.78 -1.77 23.74
CA ILE A 5 -1.59 -1.53 22.55
C ILE A 5 -1.90 -0.03 22.48
N PRO A 6 -1.61 0.66 21.36
CA PRO A 6 -2.01 2.04 21.17
C PRO A 6 -3.54 2.21 21.27
N PRO A 7 -4.04 3.29 21.92
CA PRO A 7 -5.49 3.49 22.13
C PRO A 7 -6.32 3.47 20.85
N ALA A 8 -5.78 4.01 19.76
CA ALA A 8 -6.47 4.02 18.45
C ALA A 8 -6.59 2.62 17.84
N LEU A 9 -5.61 1.74 18.08
CA LEU A 9 -5.70 0.33 17.67
C LEU A 9 -6.68 -0.43 18.59
N ASP A 10 -6.66 -0.17 19.90
CA ASP A 10 -7.58 -0.81 20.85
C ASP A 10 -9.05 -0.44 20.57
N ALA A 11 -9.32 0.75 20.05
CA ALA A 11 -10.66 1.18 19.64
C ALA A 11 -11.27 0.28 18.56
N GLN A 12 -10.45 -0.46 17.79
CA GLN A 12 -10.92 -1.42 16.77
C GLN A 12 -11.69 -2.61 17.37
N ARG A 13 -11.66 -2.80 18.69
CA ARG A 13 -12.53 -3.77 19.38
C ARG A 13 -14.01 -3.59 19.05
N GLY A 14 -14.42 -2.35 18.76
CA GLY A 14 -15.78 -2.03 18.35
C GLY A 14 -16.21 -2.64 17.01
N ASN A 15 -15.28 -3.14 16.19
CA ASN A 15 -15.56 -3.76 14.89
C ASN A 15 -16.04 -5.21 15.00
N GLY A 16 -16.06 -5.80 16.21
CA GLY A 16 -16.62 -7.12 16.42
C GLY A 16 -15.75 -8.08 17.23
N PRO A 17 -16.25 -9.30 17.48
CA PRO A 17 -15.61 -10.27 18.37
C PRO A 17 -14.24 -10.74 17.85
N ASP A 18 -14.05 -10.83 16.54
CA ASP A 18 -12.78 -11.27 15.95
C ASP A 18 -11.67 -10.26 16.23
N TRP A 19 -11.96 -8.96 16.07
CA TRP A 19 -11.06 -7.89 16.45
C TRP A 19 -10.73 -7.90 17.94
N ALA A 20 -11.75 -8.02 18.80
CA ALA A 20 -11.55 -8.10 20.24
C ALA A 20 -10.66 -9.29 20.62
N GLY A 21 -10.93 -10.46 20.05
CA GLY A 21 -10.15 -11.67 20.29
C GLY A 21 -8.71 -11.56 19.82
N TRP A 22 -8.45 -10.91 18.67
CA TRP A 22 -7.09 -10.64 18.21
C TRP A 22 -6.36 -9.69 19.15
N LEU A 23 -6.97 -8.56 19.52
CA LEU A 23 -6.38 -7.58 20.43
C LEU A 23 -6.08 -8.15 21.83
N ASP A 24 -6.89 -9.10 22.31
CA ASP A 24 -6.63 -9.79 23.57
C ASP A 24 -5.37 -10.68 23.51
N ARG A 25 -5.11 -11.29 22.36
CA ARG A 25 -3.92 -12.13 22.13
C ARG A 25 -2.67 -11.36 21.76
N LEU A 26 -2.84 -10.15 21.23
CA LEU A 26 -1.76 -9.37 20.60
C LEU A 26 -0.56 -9.07 21.51
N PRO A 27 -0.73 -8.69 22.81
CA PRO A 27 0.41 -8.43 23.70
C PRO A 27 1.28 -9.68 23.92
N ARG A 28 0.65 -10.87 24.05
CA ARG A 28 1.36 -12.12 24.21
C ARG A 28 2.04 -12.52 22.91
N LEU A 29 1.34 -12.46 21.79
CA LEU A 29 1.90 -12.72 20.46
C LEU A 29 3.13 -11.87 20.19
N ALA A 30 3.07 -10.57 20.51
CA ALA A 30 4.19 -9.66 20.35
C ALA A 30 5.38 -10.05 21.24
N ALA A 31 5.13 -10.40 22.51
CA ALA A 31 6.17 -10.85 23.43
C ALA A 31 6.84 -12.14 22.94
N ASP A 32 6.05 -13.14 22.51
CA ASP A 32 6.55 -14.41 21.99
C ASP A 32 7.44 -14.23 20.75
N VAL A 33 7.02 -13.35 19.81
CA VAL A 33 7.81 -13.05 18.60
C VAL A 33 9.07 -12.27 18.93
N VAL A 34 9.01 -11.28 19.84
CA VAL A 34 10.16 -10.50 20.29
C VAL A 34 11.21 -11.41 20.91
N GLU A 35 10.81 -12.34 21.80
CA GLU A 35 11.70 -13.31 22.43
C GLU A 35 12.31 -14.28 21.41
N GLU A 36 11.49 -14.93 20.60
CA GLU A 36 11.95 -15.93 19.61
C GLU A 36 12.88 -15.34 18.55
N TRP A 37 12.66 -14.09 18.17
CA TRP A 37 13.48 -13.43 17.16
C TRP A 37 14.69 -12.69 17.77
N GLY A 38 14.86 -12.72 19.09
CA GLY A 38 15.94 -12.06 19.80
C GLY A 38 15.92 -10.54 19.63
N LEU A 39 14.73 -9.96 19.62
CA LEU A 39 14.55 -8.52 19.44
C LEU A 39 14.56 -7.79 20.78
N THR A 40 14.98 -6.54 20.76
CA THR A 40 14.89 -5.64 21.91
C THR A 40 13.99 -4.46 21.55
N PRO A 41 12.89 -4.20 22.28
CA PRO A 41 12.07 -3.01 22.07
C PRO A 41 12.90 -1.71 22.15
N ASP A 42 12.65 -0.77 21.24
CA ASP A 42 13.46 0.44 21.07
C ASP A 42 12.56 1.65 20.73
N GLY A 43 11.49 1.83 21.47
CA GLY A 43 10.54 2.91 21.31
C GLY A 43 9.12 2.53 21.73
N GLU A 44 8.22 3.50 21.61
CA GLU A 44 6.80 3.29 21.88
C GLU A 44 6.12 2.53 20.74
N SER A 45 5.06 1.78 21.09
CA SER A 45 4.24 1.09 20.12
C SER A 45 3.49 2.09 19.25
N MET A 46 3.52 1.86 17.95
CA MET A 46 2.74 2.57 16.93
C MET A 46 1.69 1.62 16.34
N HIS A 47 0.85 2.12 15.45
CA HIS A 47 -0.13 1.30 14.76
C HIS A 47 -0.35 1.76 13.32
N GLY A 48 -0.70 0.80 12.44
CA GLY A 48 -1.38 1.05 11.19
C GLY A 48 -2.90 0.90 11.36
N ALA A 49 -3.63 0.86 10.26
CA ALA A 49 -5.09 0.62 10.28
C ALA A 49 -5.45 -0.72 10.91
N CYS A 50 -4.71 -1.77 10.58
CA CYS A 50 -4.95 -3.16 10.98
C CYS A 50 -3.70 -3.83 11.61
N SER A 51 -2.75 -3.06 12.16
CA SER A 51 -1.50 -3.63 12.63
C SER A 51 -0.91 -2.89 13.83
N LEU A 52 -0.26 -3.67 14.70
CA LEU A 52 0.66 -3.15 15.71
C LEU A 52 2.06 -3.01 15.08
N VAL A 53 2.71 -1.90 15.36
CA VAL A 53 4.05 -1.57 14.83
C VAL A 53 4.97 -1.27 16.01
N LEU A 54 5.99 -2.09 16.20
CA LEU A 54 6.93 -1.99 17.32
C LEU A 54 8.32 -1.63 16.82
N PRO A 55 8.86 -0.47 17.17
CA PRO A 55 10.28 -0.19 16.99
C PRO A 55 11.12 -1.16 17.81
N VAL A 56 12.08 -1.82 17.18
CA VAL A 56 12.93 -2.82 17.82
C VAL A 56 14.39 -2.68 17.35
N ARG A 57 15.31 -3.34 18.07
CA ARG A 57 16.66 -3.64 17.61
C ARG A 57 16.85 -5.14 17.47
N THR A 58 17.56 -5.53 16.41
CA THR A 58 17.96 -6.92 16.21
C THR A 58 19.08 -7.29 17.17
N THR A 59 19.45 -8.59 17.24
CA THR A 59 20.62 -9.07 18.00
C THR A 59 21.91 -8.36 17.61
N GLY A 60 22.05 -7.96 16.33
CA GLY A 60 23.16 -7.14 15.83
C GLY A 60 23.02 -5.64 16.13
N ARG A 61 22.05 -5.23 16.95
CA ARG A 61 21.72 -3.84 17.31
C ARG A 61 21.28 -2.96 16.14
N ALA A 62 21.02 -3.52 14.97
CA ALA A 62 20.44 -2.77 13.84
C ALA A 62 19.01 -2.33 14.17
N PRO A 63 18.62 -1.09 13.85
CA PRO A 63 17.23 -0.63 14.02
C PRO A 63 16.32 -1.37 13.04
N ALA A 64 15.17 -1.81 13.53
CA ALA A 64 14.15 -2.52 12.77
C ALA A 64 12.76 -2.18 13.31
N VAL A 65 11.73 -2.65 12.61
CA VAL A 65 10.32 -2.55 13.01
C VAL A 65 9.69 -3.93 12.94
N LEU A 66 9.07 -4.37 14.03
CA LEU A 66 8.21 -5.54 14.05
C LEU A 66 6.78 -5.10 13.78
N LYS A 67 6.17 -5.58 12.69
CA LYS A 67 4.78 -5.38 12.33
C LYS A 67 4.00 -6.66 12.57
N LEU A 68 2.91 -6.58 13.32
CA LEU A 68 1.96 -7.66 13.57
C LEU A 68 0.60 -7.24 13.05
N THR A 69 0.13 -7.91 12.02
CA THR A 69 -1.09 -7.55 11.31
C THR A 69 -2.26 -8.41 11.79
N TYR A 70 -3.45 -7.82 11.85
CA TYR A 70 -4.69 -8.50 12.16
C TYR A 70 -4.91 -9.68 11.20
N ASP A 71 -5.20 -10.87 11.76
CA ASP A 71 -5.34 -12.10 10.99
C ASP A 71 -6.59 -12.14 10.09
N GLY A 72 -7.60 -11.31 10.37
CA GLY A 72 -8.76 -11.09 9.52
C GLY A 72 -8.56 -10.06 8.38
N ASP A 73 -7.40 -9.43 8.28
CA ASP A 73 -7.09 -8.52 7.16
C ASP A 73 -6.58 -9.30 5.94
N ASP A 74 -7.51 -9.71 5.11
CA ASP A 74 -7.22 -10.44 3.89
C ASP A 74 -6.39 -9.64 2.86
N GLU A 75 -6.44 -8.31 2.89
CA GLU A 75 -5.77 -7.46 1.89
C GLU A 75 -4.26 -7.47 2.06
N SER A 76 -3.76 -7.60 3.29
CA SER A 76 -2.33 -7.66 3.60
C SER A 76 -1.78 -9.10 3.66
N GLU A 77 -2.57 -10.13 3.34
CA GLU A 77 -2.15 -11.53 3.42
C GLU A 77 -0.82 -11.82 2.74
N HIS A 78 -0.59 -11.21 1.58
CA HIS A 78 0.59 -11.43 0.77
C HIS A 78 1.64 -10.30 0.86
N GLU A 79 1.56 -9.43 1.88
CA GLU A 79 2.52 -8.32 2.07
C GLU A 79 3.97 -8.83 2.12
N GLY A 80 4.27 -9.83 2.95
CA GLY A 80 5.61 -10.39 3.08
C GLY A 80 6.13 -10.99 1.76
N LEU A 81 5.26 -11.64 1.00
CA LEU A 81 5.60 -12.22 -0.31
C LEU A 81 5.94 -11.14 -1.34
N ALA A 82 5.18 -10.05 -1.37
CA ALA A 82 5.42 -8.92 -2.26
C ALA A 82 6.72 -8.18 -1.90
N LEU A 83 6.94 -7.89 -0.62
CA LEU A 83 8.18 -7.28 -0.14
C LEU A 83 9.41 -8.12 -0.49
N GLN A 84 9.32 -9.46 -0.35
CA GLN A 84 10.38 -10.37 -0.78
C GLN A 84 10.61 -10.29 -2.31
N ARG A 85 9.55 -10.23 -3.11
CA ARG A 85 9.64 -10.12 -4.57
C ARG A 85 10.29 -8.82 -5.02
N TRP A 86 9.96 -7.70 -4.40
CA TRP A 86 10.60 -6.41 -4.68
C TRP A 86 12.04 -6.35 -4.18
N GLY A 87 12.38 -7.10 -3.11
CA GLY A 87 13.74 -7.21 -2.60
C GLY A 87 14.34 -5.87 -2.15
N GLY A 88 13.54 -4.97 -1.61
CA GLY A 88 13.95 -3.65 -1.13
C GLY A 88 14.12 -2.60 -2.25
N ARG A 89 13.75 -2.88 -3.49
CA ARG A 89 13.82 -1.90 -4.60
C ARG A 89 12.62 -0.97 -4.58
N GLY A 90 12.80 0.24 -4.04
CA GLY A 90 11.75 1.23 -3.89
C GLY A 90 10.74 0.94 -2.78
N VAL A 91 10.95 -0.13 -2.01
CA VAL A 91 10.12 -0.53 -0.87
C VAL A 91 10.97 -0.80 0.36
N VAL A 92 10.34 -0.79 1.54
CA VAL A 92 10.93 -1.24 2.78
C VAL A 92 11.49 -2.66 2.66
N ARG A 93 12.67 -2.92 3.22
CA ARG A 93 13.26 -4.27 3.23
C ARG A 93 12.55 -5.18 4.22
N LEU A 94 12.19 -6.36 3.77
CA LEU A 94 11.80 -7.46 4.61
C LEU A 94 13.07 -8.14 5.18
N LEU A 95 13.19 -8.18 6.49
CA LEU A 95 14.30 -8.83 7.19
C LEU A 95 13.95 -10.25 7.63
N ARG A 96 12.70 -10.45 8.10
CA ARG A 96 12.16 -11.74 8.52
C ARG A 96 10.65 -11.73 8.38
N ALA A 97 10.04 -12.90 8.12
CA ALA A 97 8.59 -13.07 8.07
C ALA A 97 8.16 -14.36 8.76
N ASP A 98 7.00 -14.29 9.39
CA ASP A 98 6.22 -15.46 9.81
C ASP A 98 4.77 -15.27 9.32
N PRO A 99 4.42 -15.89 8.19
CA PRO A 99 3.08 -15.75 7.61
C PRO A 99 1.97 -16.29 8.51
N HIS A 100 2.25 -17.32 9.33
CA HIS A 100 1.25 -17.92 10.21
C HIS A 100 0.84 -16.99 11.36
N ARG A 101 1.78 -16.20 11.85
CA ARG A 101 1.55 -15.20 12.91
C ARG A 101 1.30 -13.80 12.34
N ARG A 102 1.28 -13.64 11.02
CA ARG A 102 1.17 -12.35 10.33
C ARG A 102 2.21 -11.35 10.83
N ALA A 103 3.42 -11.85 11.12
CA ALA A 103 4.52 -11.08 11.68
C ALA A 103 5.58 -10.80 10.61
N LEU A 104 5.97 -9.53 10.48
CA LEU A 104 7.04 -9.07 9.60
C LEU A 104 8.07 -8.27 10.39
N LEU A 105 9.34 -8.57 10.20
CA LEU A 105 10.45 -7.73 10.64
C LEU A 105 10.94 -6.93 9.44
N LEU A 106 10.88 -5.63 9.53
CA LEU A 106 11.19 -4.69 8.45
C LEU A 106 12.37 -3.79 8.85
N GLU A 107 13.10 -3.25 7.87
CA GLU A 107 14.02 -2.14 8.15
C GLU A 107 13.24 -0.95 8.74
N ARG A 108 13.88 -0.18 9.65
CA ARG A 108 13.27 1.01 10.21
C ARG A 108 13.48 2.17 9.26
N LEU A 109 12.40 2.86 8.94
CA LEU A 109 12.38 4.09 8.18
C LEU A 109 12.16 5.28 9.13
N HIS A 110 12.26 6.49 8.61
CA HIS A 110 11.86 7.69 9.32
C HIS A 110 10.33 7.83 9.32
N THR A 111 9.81 8.82 10.03
CA THR A 111 8.36 9.05 10.17
C THR A 111 7.81 10.09 9.19
N GLU A 112 8.70 10.82 8.52
CA GLU A 112 8.33 11.80 7.51
C GLU A 112 7.82 11.10 6.26
N ASP A 113 6.66 11.52 5.78
CA ASP A 113 6.02 10.98 4.59
C ASP A 113 5.87 12.05 3.48
N LEU A 114 5.28 11.68 2.35
CA LEU A 114 5.09 12.61 1.23
C LEU A 114 4.01 13.66 1.46
N SER A 115 3.22 13.58 2.53
CA SER A 115 2.14 14.54 2.80
C SER A 115 2.66 15.95 3.09
N ASP A 116 3.93 16.06 3.49
CA ASP A 116 4.59 17.35 3.76
C ASP A 116 5.24 17.97 2.51
N LEU A 117 5.31 17.22 1.41
CA LEU A 117 5.84 17.74 0.15
C LEU A 117 4.77 18.45 -0.66
N TRP A 118 5.18 19.32 -1.55
CA TRP A 118 4.27 19.87 -2.55
C TRP A 118 3.82 18.77 -3.51
N ASP A 119 2.54 18.79 -3.90
CA ASP A 119 1.89 17.77 -4.74
C ASP A 119 2.69 17.38 -6.00
N VAL A 120 3.29 18.35 -6.68
CA VAL A 120 4.11 18.09 -7.89
C VAL A 120 5.33 17.24 -7.54
N GLU A 121 6.05 17.61 -6.49
CA GLU A 121 7.24 16.90 -6.02
C GLU A 121 6.88 15.48 -5.53
N ALA A 122 5.79 15.36 -4.75
CA ALA A 122 5.28 14.07 -4.31
C ALA A 122 4.89 13.16 -5.50
N CYS A 123 4.25 13.73 -6.54
CA CYS A 123 3.91 13.01 -7.76
C CYS A 123 5.16 12.52 -8.52
N GLU A 124 6.22 13.31 -8.60
CA GLU A 124 7.50 12.92 -9.24
C GLU A 124 8.13 11.74 -8.49
N VAL A 125 8.15 11.79 -7.16
CA VAL A 125 8.63 10.69 -6.30
C VAL A 125 7.83 9.42 -6.57
N VAL A 126 6.51 9.49 -6.53
CA VAL A 126 5.62 8.34 -6.76
C VAL A 126 5.79 7.78 -8.17
N GLY A 127 5.90 8.63 -9.19
CA GLY A 127 6.16 8.22 -10.57
C GLY A 127 7.47 7.44 -10.72
N GLY A 128 8.53 7.89 -10.05
CA GLY A 128 9.81 7.19 -9.98
C GLY A 128 9.73 5.83 -9.27
N LEU A 129 8.92 5.75 -8.21
CA LEU A 129 8.68 4.49 -7.47
C LEU A 129 7.92 3.46 -8.31
N TYR A 130 6.89 3.87 -9.05
CA TYR A 130 6.13 2.93 -9.91
C TYR A 130 6.97 2.18 -10.92
N SER A 131 8.00 2.80 -11.49
CA SER A 131 8.90 2.14 -12.43
C SER A 131 9.63 0.93 -11.82
N ARG A 132 9.76 0.89 -10.50
CA ARG A 132 10.42 -0.18 -9.73
C ARG A 132 9.42 -1.17 -9.13
N LEU A 133 8.21 -0.71 -8.85
CA LEU A 133 7.17 -1.52 -8.23
C LEU A 133 6.41 -2.39 -9.24
N HIS A 134 6.22 -1.92 -10.46
CA HIS A 134 5.49 -2.64 -11.49
C HIS A 134 6.37 -3.75 -12.10
N VAL A 135 6.32 -4.91 -11.47
CA VAL A 135 7.01 -6.14 -11.89
C VAL A 135 5.97 -7.23 -12.22
N PRO A 136 6.33 -8.31 -12.93
CA PRO A 136 5.40 -9.42 -13.15
C PRO A 136 4.83 -9.95 -11.84
N ALA A 137 3.50 -10.09 -11.79
CA ALA A 137 2.77 -10.54 -10.62
C ALA A 137 3.10 -11.99 -10.28
N LEU A 138 3.05 -12.30 -8.99
CA LEU A 138 3.17 -13.67 -8.50
C LEU A 138 1.80 -14.37 -8.60
N PRO A 139 1.76 -15.67 -8.92
CA PRO A 139 0.50 -16.40 -9.14
C PRO A 139 -0.35 -16.53 -7.86
N GLN A 140 0.24 -16.35 -6.69
CA GLN A 140 -0.45 -16.38 -5.41
C GLN A 140 -1.28 -15.13 -5.13
N LEU A 141 -0.97 -14.00 -5.81
CA LEU A 141 -1.65 -12.74 -5.57
C LEU A 141 -3.08 -12.77 -6.08
N ARG A 142 -3.98 -12.20 -5.31
CA ARG A 142 -5.35 -11.92 -5.76
C ARG A 142 -5.31 -11.02 -7.00
N THR A 143 -6.25 -11.22 -7.91
CA THR A 143 -6.37 -10.36 -9.08
C THR A 143 -7.22 -9.14 -8.76
N LEU A 144 -6.87 -7.98 -9.31
CA LEU A 144 -7.70 -6.79 -9.21
C LEU A 144 -9.08 -7.03 -9.83
N THR A 145 -9.15 -7.86 -10.88
CA THR A 145 -10.41 -8.26 -11.52
C THR A 145 -11.35 -8.99 -10.56
N SER A 146 -10.83 -9.80 -9.62
CA SER A 146 -11.65 -10.48 -8.59
C SER A 146 -12.28 -9.48 -7.61
N TYR A 147 -11.58 -8.41 -7.26
CA TYR A 147 -12.13 -7.32 -6.44
C TYR A 147 -13.21 -6.55 -7.20
N VAL A 148 -12.93 -6.19 -8.46
CA VAL A 148 -13.87 -5.47 -9.30
C VAL A 148 -15.14 -6.30 -9.55
N ALA A 149 -15.02 -7.61 -9.75
CA ALA A 149 -16.16 -8.51 -9.90
C ALA A 149 -17.04 -8.49 -8.63
N ARG A 150 -16.45 -8.62 -7.44
CA ARG A 150 -17.18 -8.56 -6.16
C ARG A 150 -17.90 -7.22 -5.98
N TRP A 151 -17.22 -6.09 -6.21
CA TRP A 151 -17.86 -4.77 -6.12
C TRP A 151 -18.97 -4.59 -7.16
N THR A 152 -18.83 -5.19 -8.34
CA THR A 152 -19.89 -5.17 -9.36
C THR A 152 -21.14 -5.89 -8.88
N ASP A 153 -20.98 -7.02 -8.21
CA ASP A 153 -22.11 -7.74 -7.60
C ASP A 153 -22.79 -6.92 -6.50
N ASP A 154 -22.01 -6.24 -5.65
CA ASP A 154 -22.54 -5.37 -4.60
C ASP A 154 -23.28 -4.16 -5.19
N LEU A 155 -22.74 -3.53 -6.22
CA LEU A 155 -23.42 -2.45 -6.95
C LEU A 155 -24.76 -2.90 -7.55
N GLN A 156 -24.83 -4.14 -8.07
CA GLN A 156 -26.07 -4.68 -8.64
C GLN A 156 -27.13 -4.98 -7.57
N ARG A 157 -26.69 -5.41 -6.37
CA ARG A 157 -27.59 -5.66 -5.22
C ARG A 157 -28.07 -4.40 -4.53
N MET A 158 -27.49 -3.24 -4.89
CA MET A 158 -27.81 -1.96 -4.26
C MET A 158 -29.30 -1.63 -4.39
N PRO A 159 -29.99 -1.23 -3.30
CA PRO A 159 -31.40 -0.86 -3.33
C PRO A 159 -31.69 0.28 -4.32
N ARG A 160 -32.87 0.28 -4.94
CA ARG A 160 -33.26 1.32 -5.90
C ARG A 160 -33.33 2.73 -5.29
N ASN A 161 -33.53 2.82 -3.98
CA ASN A 161 -33.58 4.08 -3.22
C ASN A 161 -32.22 4.45 -2.58
N ALA A 162 -31.13 3.79 -2.96
CA ALA A 162 -29.78 4.17 -2.52
C ALA A 162 -29.48 5.63 -2.93
N PRO A 163 -28.65 6.34 -2.14
CA PRO A 163 -28.32 7.76 -2.39
C PRO A 163 -27.42 7.99 -3.61
N ILE A 164 -27.35 7.02 -4.53
CA ILE A 164 -26.56 7.08 -5.77
C ILE A 164 -27.50 6.98 -6.96
N PRO A 165 -27.44 7.91 -7.93
CA PRO A 165 -28.26 7.84 -9.14
C PRO A 165 -28.08 6.52 -9.89
N ARG A 166 -29.17 5.84 -10.21
CA ARG A 166 -29.17 4.52 -10.85
C ARG A 166 -28.33 4.45 -12.12
N ARG A 167 -28.35 5.50 -12.94
CA ARG A 167 -27.52 5.61 -14.15
C ARG A 167 -26.02 5.46 -13.88
N LEU A 168 -25.53 5.98 -12.72
CA LEU A 168 -24.12 5.86 -12.35
C LEU A 168 -23.78 4.43 -11.92
N VAL A 169 -24.68 3.76 -11.23
CA VAL A 169 -24.54 2.33 -10.88
C VAL A 169 -24.46 1.47 -12.14
N GLU A 170 -25.34 1.72 -13.12
CA GLU A 170 -25.37 0.99 -14.40
C GLU A 170 -24.10 1.24 -15.22
N GLN A 171 -23.65 2.50 -15.29
CA GLN A 171 -22.41 2.86 -15.98
C GLN A 171 -21.18 2.22 -15.30
N ALA A 172 -21.09 2.30 -13.97
CA ALA A 172 -20.00 1.67 -13.21
C ALA A 172 -19.99 0.14 -13.40
N THR A 173 -21.17 -0.49 -13.38
CA THR A 173 -21.31 -1.93 -13.62
C THR A 173 -20.86 -2.32 -15.04
N ALA A 174 -21.21 -1.53 -16.06
CA ALA A 174 -20.79 -1.80 -17.44
C ALA A 174 -19.26 -1.68 -17.61
N LEU A 175 -18.67 -0.63 -17.05
CA LEU A 175 -17.21 -0.42 -17.05
C LEU A 175 -16.49 -1.54 -16.29
N ALA A 176 -17.00 -1.93 -15.13
CA ALA A 176 -16.42 -3.01 -14.32
C ALA A 176 -16.42 -4.36 -15.06
N ARG A 177 -17.51 -4.69 -15.76
CA ARG A 177 -17.60 -5.91 -16.60
C ARG A 177 -16.58 -5.89 -17.73
N SER A 178 -16.44 -4.76 -18.42
CA SER A 178 -15.43 -4.59 -19.46
C SER A 178 -14.01 -4.76 -18.92
N PHE A 179 -13.73 -4.19 -17.74
CA PHE A 179 -12.44 -4.31 -17.06
C PHE A 179 -12.11 -5.76 -16.67
N VAL A 180 -13.10 -6.51 -16.16
CA VAL A 180 -12.91 -7.89 -15.68
C VAL A 180 -12.51 -8.84 -16.81
N VAL A 181 -12.96 -8.61 -18.03
CA VAL A 181 -12.66 -9.47 -19.20
C VAL A 181 -11.45 -9.02 -20.01
N ASP A 182 -10.84 -7.90 -19.65
CA ASP A 182 -9.65 -7.38 -20.32
C ASP A 182 -8.39 -8.05 -19.75
N ASP A 183 -7.63 -8.75 -20.56
CA ASP A 183 -6.38 -9.42 -20.18
C ASP A 183 -5.33 -8.43 -19.63
N ALA A 184 -5.35 -7.17 -20.07
CA ALA A 184 -4.47 -6.12 -19.56
C ALA A 184 -4.76 -5.74 -18.10
N SER A 185 -5.91 -6.13 -17.56
CA SER A 185 -6.32 -5.85 -16.18
C SER A 185 -5.59 -6.67 -15.13
N THR A 186 -4.72 -7.59 -15.52
CA THR A 186 -3.93 -8.46 -14.62
C THR A 186 -2.49 -8.63 -15.12
N GLY A 187 -1.68 -9.37 -14.37
CA GLY A 187 -0.33 -9.75 -14.78
C GLY A 187 0.79 -8.88 -14.23
N THR A 188 0.51 -7.66 -13.78
CA THR A 188 1.50 -6.80 -13.11
C THR A 188 1.22 -6.76 -11.61
N MET A 189 2.28 -6.89 -10.80
CA MET A 189 2.17 -6.69 -9.35
C MET A 189 2.05 -5.20 -9.07
N ILE A 190 0.95 -4.82 -8.43
CA ILE A 190 0.65 -3.46 -7.99
C ILE A 190 0.62 -3.39 -6.48
N HIS A 191 0.88 -2.21 -5.92
CA HIS A 191 0.88 -1.98 -4.48
C HIS A 191 -0.51 -2.09 -3.85
N GLY A 192 -1.53 -1.70 -4.58
CA GLY A 192 -2.93 -1.78 -4.15
C GLY A 192 -3.40 -0.68 -3.21
N ASP A 193 -2.51 -0.06 -2.42
CA ASP A 193 -2.85 0.99 -1.46
C ASP A 193 -1.78 2.09 -1.36
N LEU A 194 -1.19 2.49 -2.48
CA LEU A 194 -0.16 3.51 -2.48
C LEU A 194 -0.79 4.91 -2.35
N HIS A 195 -0.55 5.57 -1.24
CA HIS A 195 -0.86 6.97 -0.95
C HIS A 195 0.33 7.62 -0.23
N TYR A 196 0.31 8.94 -0.04
CA TYR A 196 1.47 9.69 0.45
C TYR A 196 1.98 9.19 1.81
N ALA A 197 1.09 8.87 2.75
CA ALA A 197 1.48 8.34 4.06
C ALA A 197 2.07 6.91 4.01
N ASN A 198 2.00 6.21 2.87
CA ASN A 198 2.66 4.92 2.65
C ASN A 198 4.01 5.06 1.91
N VAL A 199 4.57 6.27 1.85
CA VAL A 199 5.90 6.54 1.29
C VAL A 199 6.70 7.33 2.30
N LEU A 200 7.64 6.68 2.97
CA LEU A 200 8.41 7.24 4.06
C LEU A 200 9.84 7.56 3.64
N SER A 201 10.42 8.57 4.28
CA SER A 201 11.83 8.91 4.12
C SER A 201 12.74 7.84 4.73
N ALA A 202 13.95 7.66 4.18
CA ALA A 202 14.88 6.62 4.61
C ALA A 202 16.34 7.01 4.36
N ASP A 203 17.25 6.39 5.11
CA ASP A 203 18.69 6.62 4.95
C ASP A 203 19.24 6.00 3.66
N ARG A 204 18.69 4.85 3.24
CA ARG A 204 19.17 4.07 2.10
C ARG A 204 18.78 4.66 0.75
N GLU A 205 17.59 5.21 0.67
CA GLU A 205 17.00 5.87 -0.48
C GLU A 205 16.13 7.03 0.04
N PRO A 206 15.98 8.13 -0.67
CA PRO A 206 15.22 9.27 -0.18
C PRO A 206 13.79 8.90 0.26
N TRP A 207 13.14 8.01 -0.50
CA TRP A 207 11.77 7.58 -0.28
C TRP A 207 11.58 6.10 -0.54
N LEU A 208 10.89 5.42 0.36
CA LEU A 208 10.57 3.99 0.28
C LEU A 208 9.10 3.75 0.60
N VAL A 209 8.51 2.84 -0.15
CA VAL A 209 7.10 2.44 0.02
C VAL A 209 6.96 1.41 1.14
N ILE A 210 5.88 1.53 1.91
CA ILE A 210 5.48 0.61 2.99
C ILE A 210 4.04 0.13 2.81
N ASP A 211 3.63 -0.84 3.59
CA ASP A 211 2.24 -1.31 3.77
C ASP A 211 1.52 -1.70 2.47
N PRO A 212 2.10 -2.54 1.62
CA PRO A 212 1.43 -2.95 0.40
C PRO A 212 0.25 -3.88 0.68
N LYS A 213 -0.81 -3.70 -0.12
CA LYS A 213 -1.92 -4.63 -0.32
C LYS A 213 -1.82 -5.23 -1.72
N PRO A 214 -0.86 -6.16 -1.92
CA PRO A 214 -0.40 -6.52 -3.25
C PRO A 214 -1.45 -7.29 -4.04
N MET A 215 -1.59 -6.92 -5.29
CA MET A 215 -2.51 -7.56 -6.24
C MET A 215 -1.83 -7.77 -7.59
N SER A 216 -2.36 -8.72 -8.35
CA SER A 216 -2.14 -8.79 -9.79
C SER A 216 -3.14 -7.86 -10.47
N GLY A 217 -2.69 -6.77 -11.06
CA GLY A 217 -3.56 -5.72 -11.57
C GLY A 217 -3.02 -4.99 -12.78
N ASP A 218 -3.79 -4.02 -13.25
CA ASP A 218 -3.37 -3.05 -14.26
C ASP A 218 -2.54 -1.94 -13.59
N PRO A 219 -1.31 -1.68 -14.04
CA PRO A 219 -0.47 -0.60 -13.54
C PRO A 219 -1.14 0.77 -13.52
N THR A 220 -2.06 1.04 -14.44
CA THR A 220 -2.75 2.34 -14.53
C THR A 220 -3.69 2.60 -13.35
N THR A 221 -4.15 1.55 -12.66
CA THR A 221 -5.05 1.68 -11.50
C THR A 221 -4.33 2.17 -10.25
N SER A 222 -3.04 1.90 -10.11
CA SER A 222 -2.22 2.36 -8.99
C SER A 222 -2.14 3.88 -8.92
N ARG A 223 -2.19 4.55 -10.06
CA ARG A 223 -2.03 6.00 -10.23
C ARG A 223 -3.14 6.83 -9.63
N ARG A 224 -4.36 6.31 -9.61
CA ARG A 224 -5.55 7.06 -9.19
C ARG A 224 -5.62 7.27 -7.67
N ARG A 225 -5.03 6.39 -6.86
CA ARG A 225 -5.05 6.51 -5.40
C ARG A 225 -4.10 7.59 -4.87
N CYS A 226 -2.92 7.74 -5.43
CA CYS A 226 -1.98 8.78 -5.01
C CYS A 226 -2.52 10.19 -5.22
N CYS A 227 -3.16 10.42 -6.35
CA CYS A 227 -3.70 11.74 -6.68
C CYS A 227 -4.96 12.13 -5.88
N GLY A 228 -5.60 11.21 -5.17
CA GLY A 228 -6.86 11.46 -4.44
C GLY A 228 -6.71 11.80 -2.96
N THR A 229 -5.50 11.69 -2.39
CA THR A 229 -5.28 11.89 -0.95
C THR A 229 -4.69 13.24 -0.58
N GLY A 230 -4.21 14.03 -1.55
CA GLY A 230 -3.87 15.43 -1.36
C GLY A 230 -5.13 16.27 -1.10
N GLY A 231 -5.15 16.94 0.03
CA GLY A 231 -6.19 17.73 0.67
C GLY A 231 -7.41 18.24 -0.10
N THR A 232 -8.36 18.73 0.61
CA THR A 232 -9.73 19.12 0.22
C THR A 232 -9.86 20.21 -0.88
N SER A 233 -8.80 20.60 -1.58
CA SER A 233 -8.84 21.60 -2.66
C SER A 233 -7.87 21.27 -3.80
N TRP A 234 -8.34 20.54 -4.80
CA TRP A 234 -7.63 20.33 -6.06
C TRP A 234 -7.79 21.55 -6.97
N PRO A 235 -6.75 22.29 -7.31
CA PRO A 235 -6.81 23.23 -8.42
C PRO A 235 -6.99 22.43 -9.71
N ALA A 236 -7.87 22.92 -10.62
CA ALA A 236 -8.15 22.28 -11.92
C ALA A 236 -6.90 21.99 -12.77
N THR A 237 -5.79 22.62 -12.46
CA THR A 237 -4.47 22.44 -13.10
C THR A 237 -3.79 21.11 -12.80
N SER A 238 -4.02 20.51 -11.61
CA SER A 238 -3.41 19.23 -11.25
C SER A 238 -4.10 18.02 -11.90
N ALA A 239 -5.42 18.10 -12.15
CA ALA A 239 -6.15 17.06 -12.89
C ALA A 239 -5.71 16.99 -14.38
N ALA A 240 -5.39 18.13 -14.99
CA ALA A 240 -4.87 18.20 -16.36
C ALA A 240 -3.43 17.66 -16.45
N ALA A 241 -2.59 17.92 -15.45
CA ALA A 241 -1.22 17.40 -15.39
C ALA A 241 -1.21 15.87 -15.22
N CYS A 242 -2.12 15.30 -14.41
CA CYS A 242 -2.28 13.85 -14.27
C CYS A 242 -2.79 13.19 -15.57
N ALA A 243 -3.67 13.86 -16.34
CA ALA A 243 -4.16 13.34 -17.60
C ALA A 243 -3.09 13.36 -18.71
N ASP A 244 -2.26 14.41 -18.77
CA ASP A 244 -1.19 14.56 -19.77
C ASP A 244 -0.04 13.57 -19.53
N ALA A 245 0.24 13.27 -18.28
CA ALA A 245 1.23 12.27 -17.91
C ALA A 245 0.82 10.83 -18.27
N SER A 246 -0.48 10.51 -18.22
CA SER A 246 -0.98 9.18 -18.59
C SER A 246 -0.77 8.84 -20.07
N THR A 247 -0.80 9.85 -20.94
CA THR A 247 -0.55 9.70 -22.39
C THR A 247 0.90 9.53 -22.77
N ARG A 248 1.84 10.08 -21.99
CA ARG A 248 3.29 10.01 -22.28
C ARG A 248 3.95 8.67 -21.93
N TRP A 249 3.37 7.89 -21.01
CA TRP A 249 3.90 6.59 -20.59
C TRP A 249 3.34 5.40 -21.39
N SER A 250 2.37 5.63 -22.26
CA SER A 250 1.83 4.60 -23.17
C SER A 250 2.73 4.34 -24.39
N THR A 251 3.81 5.12 -24.55
CA THR A 251 4.77 4.93 -25.65
C THR A 251 6.04 4.30 -25.10
N PRO A 252 6.51 3.16 -25.62
CA PRO A 252 7.78 2.57 -25.22
C PRO A 252 8.91 3.56 -25.52
N PRO A 253 9.97 3.65 -24.69
CA PRO A 253 11.07 4.56 -24.94
C PRO A 253 11.76 4.18 -26.25
N ALA A 254 11.75 5.07 -27.22
CA ALA A 254 12.63 4.99 -28.38
C ALA A 254 14.06 5.15 -27.87
N SER A 255 14.93 4.23 -28.28
CA SER A 255 16.35 4.22 -27.93
C SER A 255 17.01 5.60 -28.17
N THR A 256 17.74 6.05 -27.15
CA THR A 256 18.75 7.12 -27.19
C THR A 256 18.36 8.45 -27.81
N ARG A 257 17.91 9.38 -26.95
CA ARG A 257 18.22 10.82 -27.09
C ARG A 257 18.51 11.40 -25.72
N THR A 258 19.68 12.02 -25.61
CA THR A 258 20.10 12.91 -24.51
C THR A 258 19.01 13.94 -24.25
N ALA A 259 18.51 13.97 -23.04
CA ALA A 259 17.52 14.94 -22.60
C ALA A 259 18.18 16.31 -22.36
N PRO A 260 17.59 17.43 -22.79
CA PRO A 260 17.93 18.72 -22.26
C PRO A 260 17.36 18.85 -20.85
N ALA A 261 18.21 19.33 -19.93
CA ALA A 261 17.79 19.71 -18.58
C ALA A 261 16.81 20.88 -18.65
N THR A 262 15.80 20.85 -17.79
CA THR A 262 14.71 21.79 -17.50
C THR A 262 13.36 21.40 -18.09
N GLY A 263 12.54 20.81 -17.24
CA GLY A 263 11.13 20.59 -17.47
C GLY A 263 10.56 19.76 -16.32
N SER A 264 9.84 20.41 -15.43
CA SER A 264 9.14 19.78 -14.31
C SER A 264 8.24 18.64 -14.82
N TRP A 265 8.50 17.44 -14.36
CA TRP A 265 7.72 16.27 -14.68
C TRP A 265 6.82 15.94 -13.50
N CYS A 266 5.58 16.31 -13.58
CA CYS A 266 4.54 15.68 -12.75
C CYS A 266 4.24 14.34 -13.38
N GLY A 267 4.79 13.26 -12.85
CA GLY A 267 4.58 11.94 -13.41
C GLY A 267 3.16 11.42 -13.18
N TRP A 268 2.41 11.95 -12.22
CA TRP A 268 1.11 11.37 -11.81
C TRP A 268 0.27 12.31 -10.95
#